data_ac27178db5b1fa93b3146404584b2c3e
#
_entry.id   ac27178db5b1fa93b3146404584b2c3e
#
_cell.length_a   1.000
_cell.length_b   1.000
_cell.length_c   1.000
_cell.angle_alpha   90.00
_cell.angle_beta   90.00
_cell.angle_gamma   90.00
#
_symmetry.space_group_name_H-M   'P 1'
#
loop_
_entity.id
_entity.type
_entity.pdbx_description
1 polymer ?
#
loop_
_entity_poly.entity_id
_entity_poly.type
_entity_poly.pdbx_seq_one_letter_code
_entity_poly.pdbx_strand_id
1 'polypeptide(L)'
;MKIAIAGYGVEGVANYQYWNKPGNDLTIVDQTHPSQKPPDGVPLIIGEDAFHNLNGFDLVIRTAGLSPYKITTNGKVWSGTNEFFSRCPAPIIGVTGSKGKGTTSSLITEILKAAGKTVWLVGNVGVPALDLLEKIQPEDYVVYELSSFQLWDIERSPHIAVVLFIEQEHLDVHTSMEDYVDAKAHITRFQKSDDILVYNGENQYSKQIADESFAEKIAFPTAQTAHVVEDAFYYGEQLICSTNELQLVGTHNQDNACAAIDAVWLTTQDTEVIRTGLHAFTGLPHRLKFVREVSDVRYFDDSIATTPTSAIAALRGFEEPKVIILGGSSKGSDFSTLAEEMNQHEVHALLIGEEAHKLAQSFDVSGFTDYEIIDQPTMNTIVQRAHEIAQPGSVVLLSPSAASFGLFKNYADRGDQFIAAVNEL
;
A
#
# COMPACT_ATOMS: atom_id res chain seq x y z
N MET A 1 -16.08 20.97 22.66
CA MET A 1 -16.89 20.13 21.76
C MET A 1 -16.90 18.71 22.27
N LYS A 2 -18.01 17.99 22.12
CA LYS A 2 -18.07 16.55 22.36
C LYS A 2 -17.67 15.81 21.10
N ILE A 3 -16.59 15.06 21.16
CA ILE A 3 -15.98 14.40 19.99
C ILE A 3 -15.93 12.89 20.20
N ALA A 4 -16.46 12.13 19.26
CA ALA A 4 -16.29 10.69 19.21
C ALA A 4 -15.12 10.33 18.28
N ILE A 5 -14.16 9.52 18.77
CA ILE A 5 -13.12 8.90 17.95
C ILE A 5 -13.63 7.50 17.60
N ALA A 6 -14.12 7.34 16.37
CA ALA A 6 -14.75 6.13 15.88
C ALA A 6 -13.73 5.22 15.17
N GLY A 7 -13.39 4.10 15.85
CA GLY A 7 -12.26 3.23 15.54
C GLY A 7 -10.99 3.66 16.27
N TYR A 8 -10.36 2.71 17.01
CA TYR A 8 -9.17 3.03 17.82
C TYR A 8 -7.99 2.08 17.54
N GLY A 9 -7.61 2.01 16.25
CA GLY A 9 -6.34 1.47 15.80
C GLY A 9 -5.24 2.56 15.77
N VAL A 10 -4.19 2.37 14.98
CA VAL A 10 -3.06 3.32 14.85
C VAL A 10 -3.54 4.72 14.45
N GLU A 11 -4.41 4.83 13.46
CA GLU A 11 -5.00 6.12 13.03
C GLU A 11 -5.90 6.72 14.12
N GLY A 12 -6.65 5.88 14.85
CA GLY A 12 -7.49 6.34 15.97
C GLY A 12 -6.68 6.94 17.11
N VAL A 13 -5.49 6.40 17.40
CA VAL A 13 -4.55 6.98 18.37
C VAL A 13 -4.09 8.37 17.89
N ALA A 14 -3.66 8.51 16.63
CA ALA A 14 -3.25 9.79 16.08
C ALA A 14 -4.41 10.82 16.10
N ASN A 15 -5.61 10.39 15.72
CA ASN A 15 -6.82 11.20 15.82
C ASN A 15 -7.06 11.66 17.27
N TYR A 16 -7.04 10.73 18.23
CA TYR A 16 -7.22 11.08 19.64
C TYR A 16 -6.19 12.12 20.09
N GLN A 17 -4.91 11.93 19.80
CA GLN A 17 -3.84 12.87 20.17
C GLN A 17 -4.05 14.25 19.57
N TYR A 18 -4.44 14.32 18.29
CA TYR A 18 -4.66 15.58 17.58
C TYR A 18 -5.84 16.38 18.16
N TRP A 19 -6.97 15.71 18.50
CA TRP A 19 -8.16 16.37 19.04
C TRP A 19 -8.17 16.50 20.57
N ASN A 20 -7.22 15.90 21.29
CA ASN A 20 -7.10 16.02 22.75
C ASN A 20 -6.54 17.41 23.13
N LYS A 21 -7.39 18.42 22.96
CA LYS A 21 -7.06 19.83 23.20
C LYS A 21 -8.01 20.43 24.26
N PRO A 22 -7.59 21.45 25.02
CA PRO A 22 -8.46 22.12 25.99
C PRO A 22 -9.81 22.53 25.38
N GLY A 23 -10.89 22.18 26.05
CA GLY A 23 -12.28 22.45 25.62
C GLY A 23 -12.91 21.36 24.76
N ASN A 24 -12.20 20.29 24.45
CA ASN A 24 -12.74 19.09 23.83
C ASN A 24 -12.96 18.00 24.88
N ASP A 25 -14.10 17.32 24.75
CA ASP A 25 -14.51 16.17 25.56
C ASP A 25 -14.54 14.95 24.62
N LEU A 26 -13.54 14.05 24.75
CA LEU A 26 -13.32 12.96 23.83
C LEU A 26 -13.87 11.65 24.40
N THR A 27 -14.53 10.89 23.56
CA THR A 27 -14.98 9.52 23.81
C THR A 27 -14.44 8.61 22.71
N ILE A 28 -13.84 7.48 23.07
CA ILE A 28 -13.41 6.44 22.13
C ILE A 28 -14.58 5.49 21.89
N VAL A 29 -14.84 5.20 20.62
CA VAL A 29 -15.94 4.33 20.18
C VAL A 29 -15.36 3.22 19.29
N ASP A 30 -15.65 1.95 19.63
CA ASP A 30 -15.20 0.81 18.79
C ASP A 30 -16.18 -0.36 18.89
N GLN A 31 -16.17 -1.27 17.91
CA GLN A 31 -17.00 -2.48 17.93
C GLN A 31 -16.48 -3.52 18.93
N THR A 32 -15.18 -3.59 19.10
CA THR A 32 -14.48 -4.50 20.01
C THR A 32 -13.53 -3.73 20.91
N HIS A 33 -13.01 -4.40 21.94
CA HIS A 33 -11.95 -3.76 22.74
C HIS A 33 -10.76 -3.41 21.82
N PRO A 34 -10.33 -2.14 21.83
CA PRO A 34 -9.25 -1.68 20.94
C PRO A 34 -7.96 -2.44 21.18
N SER A 35 -7.24 -2.75 20.07
CA SER A 35 -5.90 -3.36 20.13
C SER A 35 -4.84 -2.42 20.71
N GLN A 36 -5.05 -1.11 20.56
CA GLN A 36 -4.24 -0.06 21.17
C GLN A 36 -4.85 0.32 22.53
N LYS A 37 -4.02 0.39 23.58
CA LYS A 37 -4.49 0.75 24.93
C LYS A 37 -4.99 2.21 24.93
N PRO A 38 -6.29 2.46 25.25
CA PRO A 38 -6.79 3.81 25.45
C PRO A 38 -6.12 4.49 26.64
N PRO A 39 -6.01 5.83 26.65
CA PRO A 39 -5.53 6.58 27.80
C PRO A 39 -6.46 6.36 29.02
N ASP A 40 -5.86 6.36 30.22
CA ASP A 40 -6.59 6.13 31.46
C ASP A 40 -7.65 7.23 31.68
N GLY A 41 -8.86 6.83 32.05
CA GLY A 41 -9.96 7.75 32.36
C GLY A 41 -10.74 8.29 31.15
N VAL A 42 -10.40 7.92 29.92
CA VAL A 42 -11.18 8.29 28.73
C VAL A 42 -12.44 7.44 28.63
N PRO A 43 -13.62 8.05 28.42
CA PRO A 43 -14.85 7.31 28.20
C PRO A 43 -14.75 6.38 26.98
N LEU A 44 -15.27 5.15 27.12
CA LEU A 44 -15.30 4.14 26.07
C LEU A 44 -16.73 3.73 25.77
N ILE A 45 -17.11 3.64 24.50
CA ILE A 45 -18.33 3.02 24.01
C ILE A 45 -17.91 1.83 23.16
N ILE A 46 -18.19 0.61 23.65
CA ILE A 46 -17.79 -0.63 22.99
C ILE A 46 -19.02 -1.49 22.73
N GLY A 47 -19.12 -2.04 21.54
CA GLY A 47 -20.20 -2.97 21.16
C GLY A 47 -20.41 -3.03 19.65
N GLU A 48 -21.06 -4.07 19.18
CA GLU A 48 -21.30 -4.31 17.75
C GLU A 48 -22.02 -3.13 17.08
N ASP A 49 -22.96 -2.50 17.80
CA ASP A 49 -23.75 -1.35 17.34
C ASP A 49 -23.19 0.01 17.79
N ALA A 50 -21.96 0.08 18.29
CA ALA A 50 -21.40 1.30 18.88
C ALA A 50 -21.44 2.51 17.93
N PHE A 51 -21.32 2.29 16.63
CA PHE A 51 -21.33 3.36 15.62
C PHE A 51 -22.73 3.80 15.17
N HIS A 52 -23.77 3.02 15.48
CA HIS A 52 -25.15 3.27 15.03
C HIS A 52 -25.92 4.28 15.90
N ASN A 53 -25.35 4.75 17.00
CA ASN A 53 -26.01 5.72 17.87
C ASN A 53 -25.01 6.71 18.47
N LEU A 54 -24.47 7.59 17.64
CA LEU A 54 -23.54 8.65 18.03
C LEU A 54 -24.22 10.03 18.08
N ASN A 55 -25.54 10.05 18.34
CA ASN A 55 -26.27 11.29 18.59
C ASN A 55 -25.77 11.95 19.89
N GLY A 56 -25.62 13.28 19.85
CA GLY A 56 -25.12 14.06 20.99
C GLY A 56 -23.63 14.33 21.00
N PHE A 57 -22.89 13.80 20.01
CA PHE A 57 -21.55 14.29 19.67
C PHE A 57 -21.66 15.41 18.65
N ASP A 58 -20.85 16.46 18.83
CA ASP A 58 -20.76 17.56 17.88
C ASP A 58 -19.97 17.12 16.62
N LEU A 59 -19.00 16.22 16.82
CA LEU A 59 -18.09 15.74 15.79
C LEU A 59 -17.79 14.25 16.00
N VAL A 60 -17.87 13.46 14.94
CA VAL A 60 -17.49 12.06 14.91
C VAL A 60 -16.29 11.90 13.97
N ILE A 61 -15.13 11.58 14.52
CA ILE A 61 -13.90 11.35 13.75
C ILE A 61 -13.81 9.87 13.43
N ARG A 62 -14.08 9.51 12.19
CA ARG A 62 -13.92 8.12 11.74
C ARG A 62 -12.48 7.83 11.33
N THR A 63 -12.02 6.61 11.59
CA THR A 63 -10.81 6.06 10.96
C THR A 63 -11.15 5.50 9.59
N ALA A 64 -10.15 5.42 8.69
CA ALA A 64 -10.33 4.96 7.32
C ALA A 64 -10.99 3.57 7.21
N GLY A 65 -10.63 2.63 8.09
CA GLY A 65 -11.21 1.28 8.10
C GLY A 65 -12.70 1.21 8.48
N LEU A 66 -13.28 2.29 8.99
CA LEU A 66 -14.70 2.37 9.32
C LEU A 66 -15.48 2.99 8.18
N SER A 67 -16.37 2.23 7.54
CA SER A 67 -17.27 2.74 6.51
C SER A 67 -18.17 3.85 7.06
N PRO A 68 -18.29 5.01 6.37
CA PRO A 68 -19.17 6.10 6.79
C PRO A 68 -20.63 5.66 6.86
N TYR A 69 -21.05 4.66 6.10
CA TYR A 69 -22.43 4.11 6.11
C TYR A 69 -22.80 3.40 7.42
N LYS A 70 -21.83 3.03 8.24
CA LYS A 70 -22.05 2.43 9.56
C LYS A 70 -22.25 3.46 10.67
N ILE A 71 -22.08 4.76 10.37
CA ILE A 71 -22.17 5.83 11.36
C ILE A 71 -23.54 6.48 11.30
N THR A 72 -24.25 6.46 12.43
CA THR A 72 -25.50 7.22 12.60
C THR A 72 -25.30 8.28 13.67
N THR A 73 -25.38 9.54 13.27
CA THR A 73 -25.18 10.69 14.14
C THR A 73 -25.96 11.91 13.63
N ASN A 74 -26.29 12.85 14.52
CA ASN A 74 -26.77 14.21 14.18
C ASN A 74 -25.62 15.25 14.17
N GLY A 75 -24.40 14.84 14.54
CA GLY A 75 -23.20 15.66 14.46
C GLY A 75 -22.53 15.58 13.10
N LYS A 76 -21.43 16.33 12.92
CA LYS A 76 -20.62 16.23 11.70
C LYS A 76 -19.77 14.94 11.74
N VAL A 77 -19.79 14.16 10.66
CA VAL A 77 -18.78 13.10 10.42
C VAL A 77 -17.55 13.73 9.75
N TRP A 78 -16.37 13.39 10.23
CA TRP A 78 -15.09 13.89 9.75
C TRP A 78 -14.04 12.78 9.78
N SER A 79 -12.88 13.02 9.19
CA SER A 79 -11.76 12.05 9.21
C SER A 79 -10.43 12.77 9.42
N GLY A 80 -9.41 12.02 9.85
CA GLY A 80 -8.04 12.51 9.93
C GLY A 80 -7.53 12.98 8.56
N THR A 81 -7.93 12.30 7.48
CA THR A 81 -7.61 12.70 6.10
C THR A 81 -8.21 14.07 5.76
N ASN A 82 -9.50 14.28 6.03
CA ASN A 82 -10.15 15.56 5.83
C ASN A 82 -9.49 16.70 6.63
N GLU A 83 -9.18 16.45 7.90
CA GLU A 83 -8.51 17.43 8.74
C GLU A 83 -7.13 17.77 8.19
N PHE A 84 -6.35 16.77 7.79
CA PHE A 84 -5.04 17.00 7.19
C PHE A 84 -5.14 17.86 5.93
N PHE A 85 -6.02 17.53 4.98
CA PHE A 85 -6.22 18.30 3.75
C PHE A 85 -6.70 19.74 4.02
N SER A 86 -7.44 19.95 5.11
CA SER A 86 -7.93 21.28 5.48
C SER A 86 -6.87 22.16 6.13
N ARG A 87 -5.83 21.57 6.72
CA ARG A 87 -4.82 22.26 7.52
C ARG A 87 -3.41 22.25 6.93
N CYS A 88 -3.12 21.32 6.04
CA CYS A 88 -1.79 21.21 5.44
C CYS A 88 -1.43 22.51 4.70
N PRO A 89 -0.30 23.14 5.04
CA PRO A 89 0.11 24.40 4.41
C PRO A 89 0.83 24.18 3.08
N ALA A 90 1.32 22.96 2.82
CA ALA A 90 2.12 22.57 1.66
C ALA A 90 1.23 22.00 0.53
N PRO A 91 1.67 22.07 -0.73
CA PRO A 91 1.00 21.38 -1.83
C PRO A 91 1.01 19.85 -1.60
N ILE A 92 -0.15 19.24 -1.87
CA ILE A 92 -0.36 17.80 -1.73
C ILE A 92 -0.40 17.17 -3.11
N ILE A 93 0.39 16.09 -3.29
CA ILE A 93 0.30 15.15 -4.41
C ILE A 93 -0.38 13.90 -3.86
N GLY A 94 -1.64 13.67 -4.23
CA GLY A 94 -2.43 12.53 -3.78
C GLY A 94 -2.37 11.39 -4.79
N VAL A 95 -2.09 10.17 -4.33
CA VAL A 95 -1.97 8.99 -5.20
C VAL A 95 -2.98 7.93 -4.80
N THR A 96 -3.84 7.50 -5.74
CA THR A 96 -4.80 6.41 -5.56
C THR A 96 -4.77 5.42 -6.72
N GLY A 97 -5.45 4.30 -6.56
CA GLY A 97 -5.55 3.17 -7.50
C GLY A 97 -5.84 1.88 -6.75
N SER A 98 -6.02 0.77 -7.42
CA SER A 98 -6.07 -0.54 -6.76
C SER A 98 -4.65 -0.98 -6.41
N LYS A 99 -3.75 -0.97 -7.37
CA LYS A 99 -2.33 -1.33 -7.20
C LYS A 99 -1.41 -0.19 -7.58
N GLY A 100 -0.14 -0.26 -7.18
CA GLY A 100 0.90 0.71 -7.54
C GLY A 100 1.01 1.95 -6.64
N LYS A 101 0.01 2.25 -5.80
CA LYS A 101 -0.02 3.46 -4.96
C LYS A 101 1.28 3.73 -4.19
N GLY A 102 1.70 2.77 -3.38
CA GLY A 102 2.91 2.91 -2.55
C GLY A 102 4.18 3.06 -3.38
N THR A 103 4.31 2.31 -4.47
CA THR A 103 5.44 2.41 -5.40
C THR A 103 5.49 3.80 -6.03
N THR A 104 4.38 4.25 -6.62
CA THR A 104 4.30 5.58 -7.27
C THR A 104 4.54 6.70 -6.27
N SER A 105 3.92 6.65 -5.09
CA SER A 105 4.14 7.65 -4.03
C SER A 105 5.60 7.73 -3.60
N SER A 106 6.26 6.58 -3.47
CA SER A 106 7.67 6.52 -3.10
C SER A 106 8.58 7.04 -4.22
N LEU A 107 8.30 6.69 -5.48
CA LEU A 107 9.04 7.21 -6.65
C LEU A 107 8.91 8.74 -6.75
N ILE A 108 7.70 9.29 -6.62
CA ILE A 108 7.48 10.75 -6.55
C ILE A 108 8.32 11.35 -5.42
N THR A 109 8.31 10.74 -4.26
CA THR A 109 9.06 11.21 -3.08
C THR A 109 10.56 11.25 -3.36
N GLU A 110 11.14 10.19 -3.92
CA GLU A 110 12.57 10.11 -4.18
C GLU A 110 13.00 11.06 -5.32
N ILE A 111 12.18 11.25 -6.36
CA ILE A 111 12.47 12.24 -7.42
C ILE A 111 12.45 13.67 -6.84
N LEU A 112 11.46 14.01 -6.04
CA LEU A 112 11.40 15.33 -5.41
C LEU A 112 12.54 15.57 -4.41
N LYS A 113 12.97 14.55 -3.66
CA LYS A 113 14.17 14.63 -2.80
C LYS A 113 15.45 14.85 -3.64
N ALA A 114 15.58 14.13 -4.76
CA ALA A 114 16.70 14.34 -5.70
C ALA A 114 16.70 15.76 -6.29
N ALA A 115 15.49 16.37 -6.44
CA ALA A 115 15.32 17.78 -6.81
C ALA A 115 15.63 18.76 -5.66
N GLY A 116 16.11 18.29 -4.51
CA GLY A 116 16.46 19.12 -3.34
C GLY A 116 15.25 19.63 -2.55
N LYS A 117 14.07 19.00 -2.70
CA LYS A 117 12.85 19.38 -1.95
C LYS A 117 12.75 18.65 -0.63
N THR A 118 12.18 19.31 0.38
CA THR A 118 11.71 18.64 1.60
C THR A 118 10.37 17.97 1.29
N VAL A 119 10.31 16.64 1.49
CA VAL A 119 9.15 15.84 1.09
C VAL A 119 8.68 14.96 2.25
N TRP A 120 7.39 14.97 2.49
CA TRP A 120 6.70 14.18 3.51
C TRP A 120 5.84 13.10 2.83
N LEU A 121 6.21 11.83 2.98
CA LEU A 121 5.39 10.70 2.53
C LEU A 121 4.47 10.27 3.66
N VAL A 122 3.15 10.34 3.42
CA VAL A 122 2.11 10.08 4.42
C VAL A 122 0.98 9.21 3.86
N GLY A 123 0.13 8.73 4.73
CA GLY A 123 -1.10 8.00 4.38
C GLY A 123 -1.05 6.53 4.72
N ASN A 124 -1.41 5.68 3.77
CA ASN A 124 -1.47 4.22 3.96
C ASN A 124 -0.07 3.58 4.09
N VAL A 125 0.95 4.24 3.59
CA VAL A 125 2.38 3.94 3.80
C VAL A 125 3.00 5.07 4.62
N GLY A 126 3.88 4.74 5.55
CA GLY A 126 4.56 5.71 6.41
C GLY A 126 3.88 5.91 7.77
N VAL A 127 3.85 7.15 8.23
CA VAL A 127 3.25 7.52 9.52
C VAL A 127 1.88 8.18 9.33
N PRO A 128 1.00 8.15 10.36
CA PRO A 128 -0.26 8.89 10.31
C PRO A 128 -0.04 10.35 9.97
N ALA A 129 -0.80 10.86 8.99
CA ALA A 129 -0.56 12.19 8.43
C ALA A 129 -0.65 13.30 9.49
N LEU A 130 -1.59 13.21 10.44
CA LEU A 130 -1.79 14.20 11.50
C LEU A 130 -0.58 14.35 12.43
N ASP A 131 0.21 13.30 12.62
CA ASP A 131 1.42 13.34 13.49
C ASP A 131 2.54 14.22 12.90
N LEU A 132 2.46 14.50 11.60
CA LEU A 132 3.44 15.31 10.88
C LEU A 132 2.96 16.74 10.60
N LEU A 133 1.66 17.02 10.74
CA LEU A 133 1.04 18.25 10.29
C LEU A 133 1.71 19.52 10.83
N GLU A 134 2.13 19.51 12.10
CA GLU A 134 2.80 20.67 12.73
C GLU A 134 4.25 20.88 12.26
N LYS A 135 4.86 19.89 11.58
CA LYS A 135 6.25 19.94 11.10
C LYS A 135 6.32 20.45 9.65
N ILE A 136 5.23 20.35 8.90
CA ILE A 136 5.17 20.66 7.48
C ILE A 136 5.17 22.17 7.28
N GLN A 137 6.03 22.66 6.39
CA GLN A 137 6.14 24.06 6.02
C GLN A 137 5.50 24.32 4.65
N PRO A 138 5.08 25.57 4.33
CA PRO A 138 4.45 25.89 3.04
C PRO A 138 5.28 25.59 1.80
N GLU A 139 6.62 25.58 1.92
CA GLU A 139 7.58 25.29 0.85
C GLU A 139 7.89 23.81 0.67
N ASP A 140 7.41 22.96 1.58
CA ASP A 140 7.56 21.51 1.51
C ASP A 140 6.60 20.90 0.47
N TYR A 141 6.78 19.63 0.21
CA TYR A 141 5.85 18.81 -0.57
C TYR A 141 5.29 17.68 0.28
N VAL A 142 4.02 17.38 0.12
CA VAL A 142 3.39 16.21 0.74
C VAL A 142 2.97 15.24 -0.36
N VAL A 143 3.45 14.00 -0.27
CA VAL A 143 2.99 12.89 -1.10
C VAL A 143 2.08 12.03 -0.24
N TYR A 144 0.81 11.93 -0.61
CA TYR A 144 -0.21 11.24 0.18
C TYR A 144 -0.71 10.00 -0.55
N GLU A 145 -0.38 8.80 -0.04
CA GLU A 145 -0.97 7.55 -0.51
C GLU A 145 -2.38 7.40 0.03
N LEU A 146 -3.37 7.40 -0.84
CA LEU A 146 -4.80 7.42 -0.50
C LEU A 146 -5.51 6.11 -0.89
N SER A 147 -6.01 5.39 0.10
CA SER A 147 -6.93 4.26 -0.09
C SER A 147 -8.34 4.75 -0.45
N SER A 148 -9.20 3.87 -1.00
CA SER A 148 -10.61 4.17 -1.21
C SER A 148 -11.33 4.51 0.10
N PHE A 149 -10.91 3.89 1.20
CA PHE A 149 -11.46 4.11 2.53
C PHE A 149 -11.18 5.52 3.08
N GLN A 150 -9.99 6.06 2.80
CA GLN A 150 -9.62 7.44 3.15
C GLN A 150 -10.35 8.47 2.29
N LEU A 151 -10.61 8.11 1.02
CA LEU A 151 -11.25 8.99 0.05
C LEU A 151 -12.77 9.04 0.15
N TRP A 152 -13.43 8.12 0.81
CA TRP A 152 -14.88 7.92 0.82
C TRP A 152 -15.71 9.19 1.07
N ASP A 153 -15.24 10.03 1.98
CA ASP A 153 -15.93 11.23 2.42
C ASP A 153 -15.01 12.47 2.47
N ILE A 154 -13.96 12.46 1.66
CA ILE A 154 -13.07 13.61 1.57
C ILE A 154 -13.80 14.82 0.96
N GLU A 155 -13.63 16.00 1.56
CA GLU A 155 -14.27 17.26 1.15
C GLU A 155 -13.29 18.21 0.43
N ARG A 156 -12.07 17.78 0.13
CA ARG A 156 -11.03 18.52 -0.60
C ARG A 156 -10.18 17.57 -1.44
N SER A 157 -9.75 18.04 -2.59
CA SER A 157 -8.84 17.30 -3.47
C SER A 157 -7.41 17.84 -3.39
N PRO A 158 -6.38 17.01 -3.66
CA PRO A 158 -5.00 17.47 -3.77
C PRO A 158 -4.83 18.35 -5.01
N HIS A 159 -3.82 19.22 -4.99
CA HIS A 159 -3.44 20.02 -6.14
C HIS A 159 -3.01 19.16 -7.34
N ILE A 160 -2.26 18.08 -7.06
CA ILE A 160 -1.93 17.05 -8.07
C ILE A 160 -2.56 15.75 -7.60
N ALA A 161 -3.50 15.21 -8.37
CA ALA A 161 -4.07 13.88 -8.18
C ALA A 161 -3.43 12.89 -9.16
N VAL A 162 -3.09 11.70 -8.67
CA VAL A 162 -2.59 10.58 -9.49
C VAL A 162 -3.55 9.41 -9.35
N VAL A 163 -4.21 9.02 -10.44
CA VAL A 163 -5.15 7.90 -10.49
C VAL A 163 -4.53 6.78 -11.33
N LEU A 164 -4.04 5.75 -10.63
CA LEU A 164 -3.41 4.59 -11.23
C LEU A 164 -4.44 3.60 -11.73
N PHE A 165 -3.99 2.39 -12.08
CA PHE A 165 -4.84 1.28 -12.50
C PHE A 165 -5.87 0.92 -11.41
N ILE A 166 -7.15 0.80 -11.81
CA ILE A 166 -8.27 0.42 -10.95
C ILE A 166 -8.84 -0.90 -11.45
N GLU A 167 -8.90 -1.88 -10.56
CA GLU A 167 -9.52 -3.19 -10.79
C GLU A 167 -10.39 -3.56 -9.58
N GLN A 168 -11.11 -4.64 -9.68
CA GLN A 168 -11.98 -5.12 -8.59
C GLN A 168 -11.17 -5.47 -7.34
N GLU A 169 -11.47 -4.78 -6.25
CA GLU A 169 -10.85 -4.98 -4.93
C GLU A 169 -11.83 -4.51 -3.83
N HIS A 170 -11.71 -5.05 -2.61
CA HIS A 170 -12.47 -4.61 -1.42
C HIS A 170 -14.00 -4.65 -1.55
N LEU A 171 -14.59 -5.55 -2.35
CA LEU A 171 -16.05 -5.73 -2.44
C LEU A 171 -16.66 -6.43 -1.21
N ASP A 172 -15.86 -6.85 -0.28
CA ASP A 172 -16.26 -7.26 1.08
C ASP A 172 -16.63 -6.05 1.97
N VAL A 173 -16.22 -4.84 1.59
CA VAL A 173 -16.45 -3.59 2.34
C VAL A 173 -17.23 -2.56 1.52
N HIS A 174 -16.87 -2.36 0.24
CA HIS A 174 -17.64 -1.56 -0.70
C HIS A 174 -18.86 -2.33 -1.19
N THR A 175 -19.98 -1.63 -1.36
CA THR A 175 -21.25 -2.25 -1.75
C THR A 175 -21.27 -2.74 -3.19
N SER A 176 -20.44 -2.16 -4.04
CA SER A 176 -20.29 -2.53 -5.46
C SER A 176 -18.98 -1.96 -6.04
N MET A 177 -18.67 -2.32 -7.28
CA MET A 177 -17.53 -1.74 -8.01
C MET A 177 -17.73 -0.24 -8.27
N GLU A 178 -18.97 0.18 -8.50
CA GLU A 178 -19.33 1.59 -8.66
C GLU A 178 -19.06 2.39 -7.39
N ASP A 179 -19.42 1.88 -6.20
CA ASP A 179 -19.11 2.49 -4.91
C ASP A 179 -17.60 2.60 -4.68
N TYR A 180 -16.84 1.56 -5.07
CA TYR A 180 -15.38 1.57 -4.98
C TYR A 180 -14.73 2.62 -5.90
N VAL A 181 -15.21 2.75 -7.14
CA VAL A 181 -14.74 3.75 -8.11
C VAL A 181 -15.15 5.14 -7.66
N ASP A 182 -16.40 5.32 -7.20
CA ASP A 182 -16.91 6.60 -6.69
C ASP A 182 -16.10 7.08 -5.48
N ALA A 183 -15.79 6.20 -4.55
CA ALA A 183 -14.90 6.53 -3.44
C ALA A 183 -13.53 7.07 -3.91
N LYS A 184 -12.93 6.44 -4.93
CA LYS A 184 -11.67 6.93 -5.50
C LYS A 184 -11.83 8.24 -6.29
N ALA A 185 -12.96 8.44 -6.95
CA ALA A 185 -13.24 9.66 -7.70
C ALA A 185 -13.25 10.92 -6.83
N HIS A 186 -13.47 10.78 -5.51
CA HIS A 186 -13.36 11.92 -4.60
C HIS A 186 -11.99 12.59 -4.63
N ILE A 187 -10.91 11.90 -5.04
CA ILE A 187 -9.59 12.52 -5.17
C ILE A 187 -9.57 13.68 -6.16
N THR A 188 -10.49 13.70 -7.14
CA THR A 188 -10.59 14.76 -8.16
C THR A 188 -11.83 15.64 -8.00
N ARG A 189 -12.83 15.23 -7.19
CA ARG A 189 -14.15 15.84 -7.14
C ARG A 189 -14.16 17.32 -6.77
N PHE A 190 -13.16 17.75 -6.01
CA PHE A 190 -13.00 19.15 -5.55
C PHE A 190 -11.84 19.86 -6.25
N GLN A 191 -11.24 19.26 -7.27
CA GLN A 191 -10.22 19.90 -8.09
C GLN A 191 -10.83 21.03 -8.95
N LYS A 192 -10.00 22.05 -9.21
CA LYS A 192 -10.31 23.18 -10.06
C LYS A 192 -9.51 23.08 -11.37
N SER A 193 -9.73 24.03 -12.27
CA SER A 193 -9.05 24.07 -13.58
C SER A 193 -7.55 24.35 -13.52
N ASP A 194 -7.04 24.83 -12.40
CA ASP A 194 -5.62 25.05 -12.11
C ASP A 194 -4.95 23.90 -11.34
N ASP A 195 -5.73 22.87 -10.98
CA ASP A 195 -5.23 21.63 -10.43
C ASP A 195 -4.90 20.64 -11.57
N ILE A 196 -4.20 19.55 -11.24
CA ILE A 196 -3.71 18.58 -12.20
C ILE A 196 -4.20 17.18 -11.85
N LEU A 197 -4.60 16.46 -12.89
CA LEU A 197 -4.94 15.05 -12.81
C LEU A 197 -4.03 14.22 -13.74
N VAL A 198 -3.13 13.45 -13.17
CA VAL A 198 -2.39 12.38 -13.84
C VAL A 198 -3.22 11.10 -13.74
N TYR A 199 -3.52 10.44 -14.85
CA TYR A 199 -4.36 9.24 -14.81
C TYR A 199 -3.93 8.18 -15.81
N ASN A 200 -4.19 6.91 -15.48
CA ASN A 200 -3.93 5.80 -16.38
C ASN A 200 -4.89 5.86 -17.58
N GLY A 201 -4.34 6.21 -18.75
CA GLY A 201 -5.10 6.38 -20.00
C GLY A 201 -5.54 5.08 -20.65
N GLU A 202 -5.15 3.90 -20.16
CA GLU A 202 -5.55 2.60 -20.68
C GLU A 202 -6.65 1.95 -19.83
N ASN A 203 -6.80 2.39 -18.56
CA ASN A 203 -7.78 1.83 -17.64
C ASN A 203 -9.14 2.55 -17.73
N GLN A 204 -10.20 1.78 -17.93
CA GLN A 204 -11.57 2.34 -18.10
C GLN A 204 -12.07 3.15 -16.91
N TYR A 205 -11.77 2.71 -15.67
CA TYR A 205 -12.23 3.39 -14.46
C TYR A 205 -11.46 4.67 -14.19
N SER A 206 -10.15 4.66 -14.47
CA SER A 206 -9.32 5.88 -14.38
C SER A 206 -9.75 6.92 -15.41
N LYS A 207 -10.13 6.50 -16.63
CA LYS A 207 -10.74 7.38 -17.64
C LYS A 207 -12.07 7.95 -17.18
N GLN A 208 -12.95 7.12 -16.61
CA GLN A 208 -14.24 7.56 -16.07
C GLN A 208 -14.03 8.69 -15.02
N ILE A 209 -13.09 8.51 -14.09
CA ILE A 209 -12.74 9.53 -13.09
C ILE A 209 -12.19 10.79 -13.76
N ALA A 210 -11.36 10.65 -14.78
CA ALA A 210 -10.80 11.77 -15.53
C ALA A 210 -11.89 12.55 -16.30
N ASP A 211 -12.87 11.87 -16.87
CA ASP A 211 -13.96 12.52 -17.63
C ASP A 211 -14.80 13.44 -16.74
N GLU A 212 -14.94 13.11 -15.45
CA GLU A 212 -15.70 13.90 -14.46
C GLU A 212 -14.86 15.03 -13.82
N SER A 213 -13.53 15.03 -13.96
CA SER A 213 -12.65 16.04 -13.37
C SER A 213 -12.62 17.35 -14.16
N PHE A 214 -12.52 18.46 -13.44
CA PHE A 214 -12.29 19.81 -14.00
C PHE A 214 -10.81 20.19 -14.12
N ALA A 215 -9.89 19.38 -13.58
CA ALA A 215 -8.46 19.61 -13.60
C ALA A 215 -7.86 19.53 -15.01
N GLU A 216 -6.66 20.09 -15.19
CA GLU A 216 -5.83 19.78 -16.33
C GLU A 216 -5.46 18.27 -16.32
N LYS A 217 -5.65 17.60 -17.46
CA LYS A 217 -5.57 16.15 -17.56
C LYS A 217 -4.30 15.68 -18.26
N ILE A 218 -3.52 14.83 -17.62
CA ILE A 218 -2.31 14.20 -18.13
C ILE A 218 -2.54 12.69 -18.14
N ALA A 219 -2.75 12.12 -19.32
CA ALA A 219 -2.90 10.67 -19.47
C ALA A 219 -1.52 10.00 -19.60
N PHE A 220 -1.31 8.90 -18.87
CA PHE A 220 -0.14 8.04 -19.04
C PHE A 220 -0.57 6.58 -19.29
N PRO A 221 0.29 5.74 -19.92
CA PRO A 221 1.42 6.16 -20.74
C PRO A 221 0.92 6.69 -22.09
N THR A 222 1.48 7.78 -22.59
CA THR A 222 1.22 8.28 -23.94
C THR A 222 2.49 8.83 -24.58
N ALA A 223 2.57 8.89 -25.91
CA ALA A 223 3.72 9.44 -26.61
C ALA A 223 3.98 10.94 -26.34
N GLN A 224 3.05 11.66 -25.72
CA GLN A 224 3.18 13.07 -25.37
C GLN A 224 3.58 13.31 -23.90
N THR A 225 3.45 12.32 -23.05
CA THR A 225 3.70 12.33 -21.61
C THR A 225 4.79 11.32 -21.27
N ALA A 226 4.89 10.87 -20.03
CA ALA A 226 5.82 9.83 -19.66
C ALA A 226 5.41 8.47 -20.25
N HIS A 227 6.33 7.82 -20.95
CA HIS A 227 6.13 6.50 -21.56
C HIS A 227 7.45 5.75 -21.72
N VAL A 228 7.36 4.47 -22.06
CA VAL A 228 8.51 3.60 -22.33
C VAL A 228 8.54 3.26 -23.83
N VAL A 229 9.71 3.43 -24.44
CA VAL A 229 10.00 2.92 -25.78
C VAL A 229 11.23 2.02 -25.66
N GLU A 230 11.12 0.77 -26.11
CA GLU A 230 12.15 -0.24 -25.92
C GLU A 230 12.56 -0.33 -24.42
N ASP A 231 13.80 -0.03 -24.09
CA ASP A 231 14.33 -0.11 -22.73
C ASP A 231 14.63 1.29 -22.14
N ALA A 232 13.84 2.32 -22.50
CA ALA A 232 14.07 3.68 -22.03
C ALA A 232 12.77 4.44 -21.73
N PHE A 233 12.81 5.27 -20.66
CA PHE A 233 11.78 6.23 -20.32
C PHE A 233 11.94 7.50 -21.13
N TYR A 234 10.84 8.01 -21.65
CA TYR A 234 10.73 9.27 -22.37
C TYR A 234 9.64 10.15 -21.75
N TYR A 235 9.75 11.46 -21.95
CA TYR A 235 8.64 12.41 -21.81
C TYR A 235 8.50 13.14 -23.16
N GLY A 236 7.41 12.90 -23.88
CA GLY A 236 7.34 13.31 -25.27
C GLY A 236 8.50 12.72 -26.09
N GLU A 237 9.26 13.58 -26.75
CA GLU A 237 10.48 13.17 -27.49
C GLU A 237 11.76 13.19 -26.63
N GLN A 238 11.69 13.68 -25.39
CA GLN A 238 12.85 13.82 -24.52
C GLN A 238 13.18 12.49 -23.84
N LEU A 239 14.36 11.96 -24.09
CA LEU A 239 14.91 10.81 -23.37
C LEU A 239 15.18 11.19 -21.91
N ILE A 240 14.69 10.39 -20.96
CA ILE A 240 14.95 10.55 -19.53
C ILE A 240 16.10 9.63 -19.11
N CYS A 241 15.91 8.30 -19.16
CA CYS A 241 16.93 7.32 -18.79
C CYS A 241 16.55 5.92 -19.28
N SER A 242 17.47 4.96 -19.15
CA SER A 242 17.16 3.54 -19.33
C SER A 242 16.20 3.02 -18.27
N THR A 243 15.32 2.06 -18.63
CA THR A 243 14.47 1.36 -17.67
C THR A 243 15.26 0.56 -16.63
N ASN A 244 16.51 0.21 -16.91
CA ASN A 244 17.43 -0.46 -15.97
C ASN A 244 17.82 0.42 -14.77
N GLU A 245 17.57 1.74 -14.82
CA GLU A 245 17.74 2.61 -13.67
C GLU A 245 16.66 2.38 -12.61
N LEU A 246 15.50 1.83 -13.01
CA LEU A 246 14.45 1.45 -12.07
C LEU A 246 14.80 0.12 -11.41
N GLN A 247 15.08 0.15 -10.11
CA GLN A 247 15.50 -1.03 -9.33
C GLN A 247 14.32 -1.98 -9.00
N LEU A 248 13.25 -1.96 -9.79
CA LEU A 248 12.03 -2.72 -9.58
C LEU A 248 11.76 -3.67 -10.74
N VAL A 249 11.34 -4.89 -10.42
CA VAL A 249 11.01 -5.91 -11.42
C VAL A 249 9.56 -5.73 -11.93
N GLY A 250 9.36 -5.93 -13.22
CA GLY A 250 8.05 -6.01 -13.88
C GLY A 250 7.59 -4.72 -14.57
N THR A 251 6.91 -4.89 -15.71
CA THR A 251 6.42 -3.79 -16.56
C THR A 251 5.44 -2.86 -15.87
N HIS A 252 4.61 -3.38 -14.96
CA HIS A 252 3.70 -2.57 -14.14
C HIS A 252 4.44 -1.53 -13.28
N ASN A 253 5.73 -1.75 -12.95
CA ASN A 253 6.53 -0.75 -12.25
C ASN A 253 7.07 0.32 -13.20
N GLN A 254 7.19 0.03 -14.50
CA GLN A 254 7.46 1.05 -15.51
C GLN A 254 6.26 2.01 -15.64
N ASP A 255 5.03 1.50 -15.60
CA ASP A 255 3.82 2.34 -15.58
C ASP A 255 3.75 3.20 -14.31
N ASN A 256 4.09 2.63 -13.15
CA ASN A 256 4.19 3.38 -11.90
C ASN A 256 5.25 4.49 -11.98
N ALA A 257 6.37 4.24 -12.65
CA ALA A 257 7.42 5.24 -12.89
C ALA A 257 6.94 6.33 -13.86
N CYS A 258 6.23 5.99 -14.93
CA CYS A 258 5.62 6.98 -15.84
C CYS A 258 4.67 7.90 -15.08
N ALA A 259 3.77 7.35 -14.26
CA ALA A 259 2.88 8.14 -13.43
C ALA A 259 3.63 9.08 -12.46
N ALA A 260 4.73 8.59 -11.87
CA ALA A 260 5.56 9.40 -10.99
C ALA A 260 6.28 10.54 -11.73
N ILE A 261 6.81 10.26 -12.93
CA ILE A 261 7.46 11.26 -13.80
C ILE A 261 6.46 12.35 -14.17
N ASP A 262 5.25 11.99 -14.62
CA ASP A 262 4.21 12.96 -14.97
C ASP A 262 3.81 13.83 -13.77
N ALA A 263 3.68 13.24 -12.59
CA ALA A 263 3.33 13.97 -11.37
C ALA A 263 4.38 14.99 -10.93
N VAL A 264 5.66 14.75 -11.22
CA VAL A 264 6.74 15.66 -10.83
C VAL A 264 7.18 16.60 -11.95
N TRP A 265 6.74 16.40 -13.19
CA TRP A 265 7.20 17.12 -14.37
C TRP A 265 7.05 18.64 -14.26
N LEU A 266 6.04 19.11 -13.56
CA LEU A 266 5.84 20.54 -13.28
C LEU A 266 6.81 21.10 -12.24
N THR A 267 7.40 20.24 -11.42
CA THR A 267 8.36 20.65 -10.39
C THR A 267 9.79 20.59 -10.91
N THR A 268 10.10 19.55 -11.69
CA THR A 268 11.43 19.36 -12.30
C THR A 268 11.31 18.64 -13.64
N GLN A 269 12.04 19.16 -14.65
CA GLN A 269 12.20 18.55 -15.97
C GLN A 269 13.67 18.13 -16.20
N ASP A 270 14.48 18.16 -15.15
CA ASP A 270 15.87 17.71 -15.17
C ASP A 270 15.93 16.18 -15.19
N THR A 271 16.33 15.62 -16.32
CA THR A 271 16.36 14.17 -16.54
C THR A 271 17.35 13.45 -15.60
N GLU A 272 18.46 14.11 -15.21
CA GLU A 272 19.41 13.54 -14.26
C GLU A 272 18.84 13.48 -12.83
N VAL A 273 18.05 14.48 -12.45
CA VAL A 273 17.31 14.48 -11.18
C VAL A 273 16.28 13.35 -11.16
N ILE A 274 15.50 13.20 -12.23
CA ILE A 274 14.51 12.14 -12.36
C ILE A 274 15.19 10.78 -12.35
N ARG A 275 16.24 10.56 -13.13
CA ARG A 275 17.03 9.33 -13.13
C ARG A 275 17.55 8.99 -11.74
N THR A 276 18.12 9.96 -11.03
CA THR A 276 18.63 9.79 -9.66
C THR A 276 17.54 9.34 -8.71
N GLY A 277 16.36 9.95 -8.78
CA GLY A 277 15.22 9.58 -7.93
C GLY A 277 14.67 8.19 -8.25
N LEU A 278 14.55 7.82 -9.54
CA LEU A 278 14.15 6.48 -9.97
C LEU A 278 15.13 5.41 -9.46
N HIS A 279 16.43 5.67 -9.57
CA HIS A 279 17.48 4.75 -9.10
C HIS A 279 17.54 4.62 -7.58
N ALA A 280 17.21 5.68 -6.83
CA ALA A 280 17.26 5.69 -5.37
C ALA A 280 16.19 4.79 -4.73
N PHE A 281 15.08 4.54 -5.42
CA PHE A 281 14.00 3.72 -4.86
C PHE A 281 14.20 2.23 -5.15
N THR A 282 14.58 1.48 -4.15
CA THR A 282 14.87 0.03 -4.22
C THR A 282 13.68 -0.86 -3.86
N GLY A 283 12.46 -0.32 -3.91
CA GLY A 283 11.23 -1.02 -3.55
C GLY A 283 10.71 -0.71 -2.15
N LEU A 284 9.43 -1.00 -1.94
CA LEU A 284 8.81 -0.87 -0.62
C LEU A 284 9.40 -1.92 0.34
N PRO A 285 9.56 -1.60 1.62
CA PRO A 285 9.95 -2.59 2.60
C PRO A 285 9.02 -3.80 2.54
N HIS A 286 9.60 -4.99 2.56
CA HIS A 286 8.87 -6.26 2.59
C HIS A 286 7.92 -6.53 1.41
N ARG A 287 8.11 -5.85 0.26
CA ARG A 287 7.34 -6.06 -0.96
C ARG A 287 8.26 -6.42 -2.12
N LEU A 288 8.39 -7.71 -2.39
CA LEU A 288 9.24 -8.32 -3.41
C LEU A 288 10.64 -7.68 -3.48
N LYS A 289 11.17 -7.34 -2.29
CA LYS A 289 12.41 -6.60 -2.14
C LYS A 289 13.59 -7.57 -2.26
N PHE A 290 14.49 -7.29 -3.20
CA PHE A 290 15.78 -7.97 -3.27
C PHE A 290 16.58 -7.76 -1.98
N VAL A 291 17.05 -8.85 -1.36
CA VAL A 291 17.86 -8.82 -0.14
C VAL A 291 19.34 -8.92 -0.52
N ARG A 292 19.74 -10.05 -1.08
CA ARG A 292 21.08 -10.28 -1.60
C ARG A 292 21.13 -11.56 -2.43
N GLU A 293 22.26 -11.80 -3.06
CA GLU A 293 22.61 -13.03 -3.73
C GLU A 293 23.68 -13.77 -2.95
N VAL A 294 23.48 -15.07 -2.76
CA VAL A 294 24.42 -16.00 -2.09
C VAL A 294 24.55 -17.25 -2.93
N SER A 295 25.77 -17.61 -3.36
CA SER A 295 26.05 -18.83 -4.15
C SER A 295 25.19 -18.93 -5.43
N ASP A 296 25.00 -17.81 -6.15
CA ASP A 296 24.16 -17.71 -7.36
C ASP A 296 22.66 -17.98 -7.09
N VAL A 297 22.21 -17.78 -5.85
CA VAL A 297 20.81 -17.83 -5.43
C VAL A 297 20.38 -16.44 -4.97
N ARG A 298 19.31 -15.89 -5.55
CA ARG A 298 18.78 -14.56 -5.21
C ARG A 298 17.65 -14.66 -4.20
N TYR A 299 17.68 -13.84 -3.15
CA TYR A 299 16.71 -13.84 -2.06
C TYR A 299 15.84 -12.60 -2.12
N PHE A 300 14.51 -12.78 -2.04
CA PHE A 300 13.53 -11.71 -2.07
C PHE A 300 12.58 -11.77 -0.88
N ASP A 301 12.42 -10.64 -0.21
CA ASP A 301 11.48 -10.44 0.88
C ASP A 301 10.17 -9.85 0.36
N ASP A 302 9.11 -10.64 0.41
CA ASP A 302 7.73 -10.27 0.10
C ASP A 302 6.81 -10.55 1.31
N SER A 303 7.32 -10.30 2.51
CA SER A 303 6.61 -10.63 3.75
C SER A 303 5.24 -9.95 3.87
N ILE A 304 4.98 -8.85 3.15
CA ILE A 304 3.68 -8.18 3.10
C ILE A 304 2.62 -8.99 2.33
N ALA A 305 3.00 -9.98 1.54
CA ALA A 305 2.12 -10.85 0.78
C ALA A 305 1.34 -11.80 1.69
N THR A 306 0.25 -11.31 2.25
CA THR A 306 -0.59 -12.04 3.23
C THR A 306 -1.85 -12.66 2.62
N THR A 307 -1.92 -12.74 1.29
CA THR A 307 -3.04 -13.33 0.54
C THR A 307 -2.55 -14.26 -0.56
N PRO A 308 -3.34 -15.29 -0.97
CA PRO A 308 -2.99 -16.18 -2.08
C PRO A 308 -2.68 -15.43 -3.38
N THR A 309 -3.48 -14.44 -3.73
CA THR A 309 -3.27 -13.60 -4.93
C THR A 309 -1.92 -12.89 -4.93
N SER A 310 -1.44 -12.44 -3.77
CA SER A 310 -0.13 -11.79 -3.67
C SER A 310 1.01 -12.78 -3.91
N ALA A 311 0.92 -14.00 -3.35
CA ALA A 311 1.91 -15.05 -3.57
C ALA A 311 1.93 -15.53 -5.04
N ILE A 312 0.77 -15.62 -5.69
CA ILE A 312 0.65 -15.89 -7.14
C ILE A 312 1.39 -14.81 -7.94
N ALA A 313 1.20 -13.54 -7.60
CA ALA A 313 1.91 -12.44 -8.27
C ALA A 313 3.42 -12.53 -8.11
N ALA A 314 3.91 -12.93 -6.92
CA ALA A 314 5.32 -13.16 -6.68
C ALA A 314 5.87 -14.34 -7.50
N LEU A 315 5.14 -15.46 -7.58
CA LEU A 315 5.52 -16.62 -8.42
C LEU A 315 5.68 -16.24 -9.89
N ARG A 316 4.74 -15.45 -10.43
CA ARG A 316 4.73 -14.98 -11.83
C ARG A 316 5.80 -13.94 -12.13
N GLY A 317 6.37 -13.31 -11.10
CA GLY A 317 7.42 -12.30 -11.24
C GLY A 317 8.79 -12.88 -11.65
N PHE A 318 8.95 -14.21 -11.65
CA PHE A 318 10.23 -14.87 -11.93
C PHE A 318 10.01 -16.07 -12.84
N GLU A 319 10.87 -16.24 -13.82
CA GLU A 319 10.90 -17.42 -14.71
C GLU A 319 11.79 -18.53 -14.13
N GLU A 320 12.77 -18.19 -13.31
CA GLU A 320 13.76 -19.09 -12.74
C GLU A 320 13.13 -20.10 -11.76
N PRO A 321 13.80 -21.26 -11.53
CA PRO A 321 13.41 -22.17 -10.46
C PRO A 321 13.33 -21.46 -9.10
N LYS A 322 12.38 -21.85 -8.26
CA LYS A 322 12.06 -21.11 -7.03
C LYS A 322 12.01 -22.02 -5.80
N VAL A 323 12.40 -21.48 -4.67
CA VAL A 323 11.98 -21.96 -3.35
C VAL A 323 11.09 -20.91 -2.73
N ILE A 324 9.82 -21.24 -2.43
CA ILE A 324 8.87 -20.29 -1.84
C ILE A 324 8.53 -20.67 -0.40
N ILE A 325 8.56 -19.69 0.50
CA ILE A 325 8.17 -19.84 1.90
C ILE A 325 6.72 -19.36 2.04
N LEU A 326 5.81 -20.28 2.40
CA LEU A 326 4.37 -20.09 2.51
C LEU A 326 3.88 -20.42 3.91
N GLY A 327 2.85 -19.72 4.37
CA GLY A 327 2.16 -20.00 5.62
C GLY A 327 2.36 -18.94 6.71
N GLY A 328 1.79 -19.20 7.86
CA GLY A 328 1.67 -18.28 8.99
C GLY A 328 0.38 -18.52 9.73
N SER A 329 -0.25 -17.47 10.28
CA SER A 329 -1.53 -17.56 10.99
C SER A 329 -2.73 -17.48 10.04
N SER A 330 -3.83 -18.13 10.46
CA SER A 330 -5.04 -18.24 9.64
C SER A 330 -5.80 -16.90 9.51
N LYS A 331 -6.29 -16.65 8.29
CA LYS A 331 -7.31 -15.64 7.98
C LYS A 331 -8.52 -16.25 7.28
N GLY A 332 -8.63 -17.57 7.27
CA GLY A 332 -9.70 -18.28 6.55
C GLY A 332 -9.53 -18.30 5.03
N SER A 333 -8.33 -18.02 4.51
CA SER A 333 -8.06 -17.98 3.07
C SER A 333 -8.34 -19.32 2.39
N ASP A 334 -8.82 -19.26 1.15
CA ASP A 334 -8.86 -20.40 0.23
C ASP A 334 -7.57 -20.41 -0.60
N PHE A 335 -6.87 -21.54 -0.60
CA PHE A 335 -5.59 -21.70 -1.30
C PHE A 335 -5.70 -22.46 -2.63
N SER A 336 -6.91 -22.78 -3.09
CA SER A 336 -7.13 -23.59 -4.31
C SER A 336 -6.44 -22.99 -5.52
N THR A 337 -6.63 -21.67 -5.76
CA THR A 337 -6.02 -20.97 -6.90
C THR A 337 -4.49 -20.88 -6.80
N LEU A 338 -3.95 -20.73 -5.58
CA LEU A 338 -2.51 -20.77 -5.37
C LEU A 338 -1.96 -22.17 -5.67
N ALA A 339 -2.65 -23.21 -5.22
CA ALA A 339 -2.26 -24.60 -5.44
C ALA A 339 -2.27 -24.98 -6.94
N GLU A 340 -3.24 -24.48 -7.71
CA GLU A 340 -3.26 -24.63 -9.17
C GLU A 340 -2.10 -23.87 -9.83
N GLU A 341 -1.79 -22.68 -9.38
CA GLU A 341 -0.67 -21.87 -9.90
C GLU A 341 0.69 -22.52 -9.65
N MET A 342 0.89 -23.16 -8.48
CA MET A 342 2.14 -23.86 -8.16
C MET A 342 2.53 -24.88 -9.24
N ASN A 343 1.55 -25.57 -9.84
CA ASN A 343 1.78 -26.55 -10.91
C ASN A 343 2.28 -25.91 -12.23
N GLN A 344 2.22 -24.60 -12.37
CA GLN A 344 2.69 -23.89 -13.58
C GLN A 344 4.17 -23.47 -13.48
N HIS A 345 4.79 -23.68 -12.32
CA HIS A 345 6.15 -23.22 -12.03
C HIS A 345 7.06 -24.35 -11.58
N GLU A 346 8.35 -24.21 -11.87
CA GLU A 346 9.39 -25.00 -11.21
C GLU A 346 9.63 -24.39 -9.83
N VAL A 347 8.97 -24.97 -8.81
CA VAL A 347 8.97 -24.39 -7.45
C VAL A 347 8.90 -25.48 -6.37
N HIS A 348 9.72 -25.33 -5.33
CA HIS A 348 9.62 -26.08 -4.09
C HIS A 348 9.04 -25.20 -2.98
N ALA A 349 8.05 -25.70 -2.21
CA ALA A 349 7.39 -24.92 -1.17
C ALA A 349 7.81 -25.36 0.24
N LEU A 350 8.23 -24.39 1.06
CA LEU A 350 8.43 -24.56 2.51
C LEU A 350 7.19 -24.04 3.24
N LEU A 351 6.45 -24.93 3.91
CA LEU A 351 5.19 -24.61 4.58
C LEU A 351 5.42 -24.41 6.08
N ILE A 352 4.98 -23.28 6.62
CA ILE A 352 5.21 -22.88 8.01
C ILE A 352 3.94 -22.45 8.74
N GLY A 353 3.92 -22.61 10.05
CA GLY A 353 2.89 -22.07 10.93
C GLY A 353 1.54 -22.79 10.83
N GLU A 354 0.49 -22.11 11.30
CA GLU A 354 -0.87 -22.67 11.46
C GLU A 354 -1.49 -23.12 10.12
N GLU A 355 -1.25 -22.35 9.05
CA GLU A 355 -1.83 -22.66 7.72
C GLU A 355 -1.05 -23.74 6.94
N ALA A 356 0.08 -24.25 7.45
CA ALA A 356 0.90 -25.23 6.75
C ALA A 356 0.14 -26.48 6.31
N HIS A 357 -0.64 -27.09 7.20
CA HIS A 357 -1.43 -28.29 6.89
C HIS A 357 -2.56 -28.02 5.90
N LYS A 358 -3.18 -26.85 5.96
CA LYS A 358 -4.25 -26.44 5.02
C LYS A 358 -3.69 -26.17 3.62
N LEU A 359 -2.51 -25.54 3.54
CA LEU A 359 -1.77 -25.39 2.27
C LEU A 359 -1.42 -26.77 1.68
N ALA A 360 -0.84 -27.67 2.49
CA ALA A 360 -0.51 -29.03 2.06
C ALA A 360 -1.74 -29.78 1.53
N GLN A 361 -2.87 -29.71 2.23
CA GLN A 361 -4.12 -30.31 1.77
C GLN A 361 -4.59 -29.75 0.42
N SER A 362 -4.48 -28.41 0.22
CA SER A 362 -4.85 -27.77 -1.05
C SER A 362 -3.91 -28.18 -2.18
N PHE A 363 -2.61 -28.35 -1.87
CA PHE A 363 -1.59 -28.83 -2.81
C PHE A 363 -1.84 -30.27 -3.24
N ASP A 364 -2.10 -31.16 -2.28
CA ASP A 364 -2.45 -32.56 -2.56
C ASP A 364 -3.67 -32.67 -3.47
N VAL A 365 -4.72 -31.86 -3.24
CA VAL A 365 -5.94 -31.83 -4.07
C VAL A 365 -5.63 -31.35 -5.50
N SER A 366 -4.71 -30.38 -5.66
CA SER A 366 -4.30 -29.88 -6.99
C SER A 366 -3.29 -30.79 -7.70
N GLY A 367 -2.75 -31.78 -7.02
CA GLY A 367 -1.70 -32.68 -7.52
C GLY A 367 -0.27 -32.10 -7.40
N PHE A 368 -0.09 -30.98 -6.72
CA PHE A 368 1.25 -30.43 -6.43
C PHE A 368 1.87 -31.18 -5.26
N THR A 369 3.06 -31.73 -5.44
CA THR A 369 3.72 -32.61 -4.44
C THR A 369 5.09 -32.13 -4.00
N ASP A 370 5.64 -31.09 -4.60
CA ASP A 370 6.99 -30.60 -4.29
C ASP A 370 6.99 -29.58 -3.14
N TYR A 371 6.67 -30.07 -1.94
CA TYR A 371 6.65 -29.27 -0.73
C TYR A 371 7.10 -30.02 0.51
N GLU A 372 7.52 -29.29 1.55
CA GLU A 372 7.73 -29.82 2.89
C GLU A 372 7.13 -28.91 3.96
N ILE A 373 6.68 -29.51 5.09
CA ILE A 373 6.22 -28.78 6.28
C ILE A 373 7.39 -28.71 7.26
N ILE A 374 7.68 -27.48 7.74
CA ILE A 374 8.72 -27.26 8.75
C ILE A 374 8.05 -27.13 10.12
N ASP A 375 8.30 -28.09 10.99
CA ASP A 375 7.81 -28.11 12.35
C ASP A 375 8.60 -27.15 13.26
N GLN A 376 7.89 -26.34 14.06
CA GLN A 376 8.47 -25.38 15.01
C GLN A 376 9.58 -24.49 14.40
N PRO A 377 9.28 -23.79 13.30
CA PRO A 377 10.30 -23.07 12.56
C PRO A 377 10.80 -21.83 13.30
N THR A 378 12.10 -21.55 13.22
CA THR A 378 12.67 -20.21 13.37
C THR A 378 12.99 -19.66 11.98
N MET A 379 13.09 -18.34 11.81
CA MET A 379 13.43 -17.81 10.49
C MET A 379 14.80 -18.29 10.00
N ASN A 380 15.77 -18.44 10.90
CA ASN A 380 17.10 -18.98 10.55
C ASN A 380 17.00 -20.41 10.02
N THR A 381 16.21 -21.30 10.66
CA THR A 381 16.05 -22.69 10.18
C THR A 381 15.32 -22.75 8.84
N ILE A 382 14.35 -21.88 8.59
CA ILE A 382 13.63 -21.78 7.31
C ILE A 382 14.59 -21.34 6.20
N VAL A 383 15.36 -20.27 6.43
CA VAL A 383 16.31 -19.72 5.44
C VAL A 383 17.43 -20.70 5.14
N GLN A 384 17.98 -21.35 6.16
CA GLN A 384 18.97 -22.41 6.00
C GLN A 384 18.43 -23.55 5.11
N ARG A 385 17.20 -24.00 5.40
CA ARG A 385 16.56 -25.06 4.62
C ARG A 385 16.30 -24.63 3.18
N ALA A 386 15.82 -23.39 2.98
CA ALA A 386 15.65 -22.84 1.65
C ALA A 386 16.98 -22.78 0.87
N HIS A 387 18.08 -22.43 1.54
CA HIS A 387 19.42 -22.40 0.94
C HIS A 387 19.92 -23.79 0.54
N GLU A 388 19.65 -24.82 1.35
CA GLU A 388 20.03 -26.23 1.05
C GLU A 388 19.31 -26.79 -0.19
N ILE A 389 18.06 -26.36 -0.43
CA ILE A 389 17.22 -26.84 -1.54
C ILE A 389 17.51 -26.05 -2.81
N ALA A 390 17.75 -24.75 -2.68
CA ALA A 390 17.93 -23.84 -3.81
C ALA A 390 19.13 -24.26 -4.68
N GLN A 391 18.91 -24.31 -5.99
CA GLN A 391 19.96 -24.57 -6.97
C GLN A 391 20.59 -23.24 -7.45
N PRO A 392 21.86 -23.23 -7.89
CA PRO A 392 22.43 -22.06 -8.54
C PRO A 392 21.54 -21.54 -9.69
N GLY A 393 21.35 -20.22 -9.78
CA GLY A 393 20.46 -19.59 -10.74
C GLY A 393 19.00 -19.50 -10.27
N SER A 394 18.65 -20.02 -9.09
CA SER A 394 17.28 -19.98 -8.56
C SER A 394 16.98 -18.75 -7.69
N VAL A 395 15.72 -18.64 -7.29
CA VAL A 395 15.20 -17.55 -6.44
C VAL A 395 14.58 -18.13 -5.16
N VAL A 396 14.89 -17.55 -4.01
CA VAL A 396 14.21 -17.82 -2.74
C VAL A 396 13.27 -16.67 -2.42
N LEU A 397 11.97 -16.97 -2.27
CA LEU A 397 10.90 -16.02 -2.04
C LEU A 397 10.28 -16.20 -0.65
N LEU A 398 10.35 -15.18 0.22
CA LEU A 398 9.45 -15.11 1.37
C LEU A 398 8.15 -14.43 0.91
N SER A 399 7.14 -15.18 0.45
CA SER A 399 5.83 -14.65 0.01
C SER A 399 4.69 -15.46 0.65
N PRO A 400 4.40 -15.23 1.94
CA PRO A 400 3.77 -16.19 2.82
C PRO A 400 2.32 -16.55 2.53
N SER A 401 1.57 -15.74 1.78
CA SER A 401 0.13 -15.97 1.51
C SER A 401 -0.76 -16.00 2.77
N ALA A 402 -0.19 -15.73 3.95
CA ALA A 402 -0.85 -15.80 5.24
C ALA A 402 -0.37 -14.68 6.19
N ALA A 403 -1.15 -14.41 7.24
CA ALA A 403 -0.74 -13.46 8.26
C ALA A 403 0.47 -13.97 9.05
N SER A 404 1.18 -13.04 9.72
CA SER A 404 2.43 -13.34 10.42
C SER A 404 2.28 -13.68 11.91
N PHE A 405 1.08 -13.46 12.48
CA PHE A 405 0.86 -13.62 13.92
C PHE A 405 1.12 -15.06 14.40
N GLY A 406 1.46 -15.22 15.66
CA GLY A 406 1.78 -16.49 16.27
C GLY A 406 3.27 -16.86 16.20
N LEU A 407 3.90 -16.77 15.02
CA LEU A 407 5.34 -16.95 14.85
C LEU A 407 6.12 -15.64 14.94
N PHE A 408 5.52 -14.53 14.49
CA PHE A 408 6.14 -13.19 14.42
C PHE A 408 5.18 -12.13 14.97
N LYS A 409 5.71 -10.97 15.37
CA LYS A 409 4.91 -9.85 15.89
C LYS A 409 3.98 -9.25 14.83
N ASN A 410 4.49 -9.10 13.61
CA ASN A 410 3.78 -8.58 12.45
C ASN A 410 4.55 -8.94 11.17
N TYR A 411 4.06 -8.54 9.99
CA TYR A 411 4.72 -8.83 8.72
C TYR A 411 6.09 -8.15 8.58
N ALA A 412 6.28 -6.99 9.16
CA ALA A 412 7.58 -6.30 9.13
C ALA A 412 8.63 -7.05 9.95
N ASP A 413 8.29 -7.47 11.18
CA ASP A 413 9.16 -8.31 12.00
C ASP A 413 9.51 -9.63 11.30
N ARG A 414 8.56 -10.27 10.58
CA ARG A 414 8.83 -11.47 9.77
C ARG A 414 9.84 -11.18 8.65
N GLY A 415 9.66 -10.09 7.92
CA GLY A 415 10.56 -9.67 6.85
C GLY A 415 11.94 -9.26 7.37
N ASP A 416 12.02 -8.51 8.47
CA ASP A 416 13.28 -8.13 9.10
C ASP A 416 14.08 -9.34 9.55
N GLN A 417 13.41 -10.35 10.15
CA GLN A 417 14.06 -11.60 10.54
C GLN A 417 14.55 -12.39 9.31
N PHE A 418 13.79 -12.39 8.20
CA PHE A 418 14.23 -13.01 6.95
C PHE A 418 15.47 -12.31 6.38
N ILE A 419 15.46 -10.98 6.31
CA ILE A 419 16.61 -10.20 5.86
C ILE A 419 17.85 -10.50 6.73
N ALA A 420 17.68 -10.54 8.06
CA ALA A 420 18.75 -10.84 8.98
C ALA A 420 19.30 -12.27 8.74
N ALA A 421 18.44 -13.28 8.65
CA ALA A 421 18.82 -14.66 8.42
C ALA A 421 19.53 -14.87 7.06
N VAL A 422 19.06 -14.21 6.01
CA VAL A 422 19.72 -14.24 4.68
C VAL A 422 21.10 -13.56 4.74
N ASN A 423 21.26 -12.53 5.55
CA ASN A 423 22.56 -11.86 5.72
C ASN A 423 23.57 -12.69 6.52
N GLU A 424 23.13 -13.70 7.25
CA GLU A 424 23.97 -14.62 8.00
C GLU A 424 24.43 -15.83 7.15
N LEU A 425 23.85 -16.08 5.95
CA LEU A 425 24.32 -17.09 4.99
C LEU A 425 25.70 -16.70 4.42
#